data_f4a2a5eaeab3c9ec730bb4c41164682f
#
_entry.id   f4a2a5eaeab3c9ec730bb4c41164682f
#
_cell.length_a   1.000
_cell.length_b   1.000
_cell.length_c   1.000
_cell.angle_alpha   90.00
_cell.angle_beta   90.00
_cell.angle_gamma   90.00
#
_symmetry.space_group_name_H-M   'P 1'
#
loop_
_entity.id
_entity.type
_entity.pdbx_description
1 polymer ?
#
loop_
_entity_poly.entity_id
_entity_poly.type
_entity_poly.pdbx_seq_one_letter_code
_entity_poly.pdbx_strand_id
1 'polypeptide(L)'
;MQVKTYNGYCEFMFLKNNAAFLPNGRRIEMIDYGKHCDRGVVMAFQGDDDAMPYATWEFYRGDLASTSYGHYFKTKVEAVADYLKRLDSMRQDDYVESRRMIEDAEASRLRLVGE
;
A
#
# COMPACT_ATOMS: atom_id res chain seq x y z
N MET A 1 8.71 -15.95 11.51
CA MET A 1 7.96 -14.79 10.97
C MET A 1 7.77 -13.73 12.05
N GLN A 2 7.92 -12.49 11.72
CA GLN A 2 7.74 -11.37 12.64
C GLN A 2 6.72 -10.40 12.07
N VAL A 3 6.09 -9.62 12.96
CA VAL A 3 5.22 -8.52 12.57
C VAL A 3 6.04 -7.24 12.55
N LYS A 4 5.89 -6.46 11.50
CA LYS A 4 6.57 -5.18 11.36
C LYS A 4 5.61 -4.12 10.85
N THR A 5 5.70 -2.91 11.42
CA THR A 5 4.98 -1.74 10.91
C THR A 5 5.85 -1.05 9.88
N TYR A 6 5.28 -0.77 8.72
CA TYR A 6 5.96 -0.12 7.62
C TYR A 6 5.08 1.04 7.16
N ASN A 7 5.55 2.29 7.32
CA ASN A 7 4.76 3.49 7.04
C ASN A 7 3.39 3.48 7.75
N GLY A 8 3.36 2.99 8.99
CA GLY A 8 2.14 2.85 9.77
C GLY A 8 1.32 1.59 9.48
N TYR A 9 1.68 0.84 8.45
CA TYR A 9 1.03 -0.43 8.09
C TYR A 9 1.64 -1.57 8.91
N CYS A 10 0.78 -2.39 9.52
CA CYS A 10 1.21 -3.53 10.30
C CYS A 10 0.66 -4.81 9.67
N GLU A 11 1.57 -5.68 9.23
CA GLU A 11 1.25 -6.92 8.54
C GLU A 11 2.25 -8.00 8.96
N PHE A 12 1.84 -9.26 8.85
CA PHE A 12 2.78 -10.37 8.98
C PHE A 12 3.63 -10.44 7.73
N MET A 13 4.92 -10.23 7.90
CA MET A 13 5.89 -10.25 6.82
C MET A 13 7.03 -11.20 7.16
N PHE A 14 7.62 -11.81 6.13
CA PHE A 14 8.81 -12.60 6.30
C PHE A 14 10.01 -11.66 6.41
N LEU A 15 10.71 -11.73 7.56
CA LEU A 15 11.90 -10.93 7.78
C LEU A 15 13.14 -11.83 7.68
N LYS A 16 14.12 -11.37 6.92
CA LYS A 16 15.40 -12.04 6.77
C LYS A 16 16.49 -10.97 6.68
N ASN A 17 17.47 -11.05 7.58
CA ASN A 17 18.58 -10.09 7.60
C ASN A 17 18.11 -8.64 7.64
N ASN A 18 17.09 -8.37 8.47
CA ASN A 18 16.47 -7.04 8.63
C ASN A 18 15.75 -6.50 7.38
N ALA A 19 15.51 -7.34 6.38
CA ALA A 19 14.71 -6.98 5.21
C ALA A 19 13.33 -7.60 5.31
N ALA A 20 12.31 -6.90 4.80
CA ALA A 20 10.94 -7.38 4.74
C ALA A 20 10.65 -7.91 3.34
N PHE A 21 9.91 -9.01 3.26
CA PHE A 21 9.59 -9.67 2.00
C PHE A 21 8.09 -9.84 1.84
N LEU A 22 7.63 -9.73 0.60
CA LEU A 22 6.27 -10.12 0.24
C LEU A 22 6.13 -11.65 0.23
N PRO A 23 4.89 -12.17 0.33
CA PRO A 23 4.66 -13.61 0.21
C PRO A 23 5.21 -14.21 -1.09
N ASN A 24 5.32 -13.43 -2.16
CA ASN A 24 5.90 -13.89 -3.44
C ASN A 24 7.44 -13.94 -3.45
N GLY A 25 8.08 -13.61 -2.33
CA GLY A 25 9.54 -13.69 -2.18
C GLY A 25 10.29 -12.43 -2.57
N ARG A 26 9.63 -11.39 -3.06
CA ARG A 26 10.29 -10.14 -3.43
C ARG A 26 10.51 -9.27 -2.20
N ARG A 27 11.67 -8.59 -2.15
CA ARG A 27 12.02 -7.70 -1.03
C ARG A 27 11.25 -6.39 -1.15
N ILE A 28 10.60 -5.98 -0.07
CA ILE A 28 9.88 -4.71 -0.02
C ILE A 28 10.89 -3.57 0.08
N GLU A 29 10.79 -2.63 -0.86
CA GLU A 29 11.58 -1.39 -0.88
C GLU A 29 10.77 -0.22 -0.34
N MET A 30 9.52 -0.10 -0.74
CA MET A 30 8.60 0.95 -0.31
C MET A 30 7.20 0.36 -0.18
N ILE A 31 6.46 0.81 0.83
CA ILE A 31 5.09 0.39 1.02
C ILE A 31 4.31 1.49 1.73
N ASP A 32 3.11 1.77 1.23
CA ASP A 32 2.18 2.71 1.83
C ASP A 32 0.76 2.17 1.72
N TYR A 33 -0.11 2.64 2.60
CA TYR A 33 -1.53 2.28 2.55
C TYR A 33 -2.38 3.46 2.96
N GLY A 34 -3.65 3.46 2.53
CA GLY A 34 -4.62 4.46 2.94
C GLY A 34 -5.07 4.23 4.38
N LYS A 35 -5.35 5.32 5.08
CA LYS A 35 -5.89 5.25 6.45
C LYS A 35 -7.39 4.97 6.46
N HIS A 36 -8.10 5.40 5.43
CA HIS A 36 -9.55 5.33 5.35
C HIS A 36 -10.03 4.49 4.18
N CYS A 37 -9.25 4.36 3.11
CA CYS A 37 -9.52 3.41 2.05
C CYS A 37 -8.78 2.09 2.32
N ASP A 38 -9.17 1.03 1.62
CA ASP A 38 -8.59 -0.30 1.80
C ASP A 38 -7.46 -0.62 0.83
N ARG A 39 -6.94 0.39 0.15
CA ARG A 39 -5.86 0.25 -0.84
C ARG A 39 -4.49 0.50 -0.23
N GLY A 40 -3.52 -0.24 -0.73
CA GLY A 40 -2.11 0.00 -0.48
C GLY A 40 -1.33 -0.09 -1.78
N VAL A 41 -0.09 0.42 -1.74
CA VAL A 41 0.86 0.40 -2.85
C VAL A 41 2.18 -0.10 -2.34
N VAL A 42 2.82 -0.99 -3.10
CA VAL A 42 4.13 -1.56 -2.74
C VAL A 42 5.06 -1.55 -3.93
N MET A 43 6.34 -1.25 -3.67
CA MET A 43 7.43 -1.42 -4.62
C MET A 43 8.39 -2.45 -4.05
N ALA A 44 8.77 -3.42 -4.87
CA ALA A 44 9.62 -4.52 -4.44
C ALA A 44 10.75 -4.77 -5.43
N PHE A 45 11.81 -5.41 -4.92
CA PHE A 45 13.01 -5.74 -5.65
C PHE A 45 13.23 -7.25 -5.65
N GLN A 46 13.42 -7.84 -6.84
CA GLN A 46 13.62 -9.29 -6.98
C GLN A 46 15.09 -9.69 -6.89
N GLY A 47 16.00 -8.85 -7.39
CA GLY A 47 17.43 -9.13 -7.42
C GLY A 47 18.04 -8.70 -8.74
N ASP A 48 19.36 -8.51 -8.75
CA ASP A 48 20.10 -7.98 -9.91
C ASP A 48 20.10 -8.95 -11.10
N ASP A 49 19.86 -10.23 -10.84
CA ASP A 49 19.83 -11.25 -11.90
C ASP A 49 18.51 -11.26 -12.70
N ASP A 50 17.50 -10.55 -12.23
CA ASP A 50 16.21 -10.45 -12.92
C ASP A 50 16.30 -9.39 -14.01
N ALA A 51 15.74 -9.68 -15.19
CA ALA A 51 15.70 -8.73 -16.30
C ALA A 51 14.91 -7.46 -15.96
N MET A 52 13.90 -7.61 -15.11
CA MET A 52 13.09 -6.50 -14.58
C MET A 52 13.03 -6.61 -13.08
N PRO A 53 14.10 -6.17 -12.37
CA PRO A 53 14.23 -6.43 -10.94
C PRO A 53 13.27 -5.66 -10.06
N TYR A 54 12.66 -4.59 -10.55
CA TYR A 54 11.75 -3.77 -9.76
C TYR A 54 10.32 -3.96 -10.22
N ALA A 55 9.39 -3.99 -9.27
CA ALA A 55 7.97 -4.08 -9.56
C ALA A 55 7.18 -3.22 -8.58
N THR A 56 6.06 -2.67 -9.07
CA THR A 56 5.07 -2.01 -8.22
C THR A 56 3.75 -2.76 -8.33
N TRP A 57 3.04 -2.85 -7.21
CA TRP A 57 1.71 -3.46 -7.16
C TRP A 57 0.80 -2.65 -6.26
N GLU A 58 -0.49 -2.84 -6.45
CA GLU A 58 -1.52 -2.48 -5.47
C GLU A 58 -1.89 -3.72 -4.67
N PHE A 59 -2.37 -3.51 -3.46
CA PHE A 59 -2.85 -4.59 -2.60
C PHE A 59 -4.00 -4.08 -1.73
N TYR A 60 -4.76 -5.00 -1.15
CA TYR A 60 -5.74 -4.65 -0.13
C TYR A 60 -5.06 -4.60 1.23
N ARG A 61 -5.39 -3.59 2.01
CA ARG A 61 -4.84 -3.43 3.35
C ARG A 61 -5.19 -4.66 4.21
N GLY A 62 -4.17 -5.19 4.89
CA GLY A 62 -4.32 -6.42 5.67
C GLY A 62 -4.06 -7.69 4.86
N ASP A 63 -3.81 -7.60 3.56
CA ASP A 63 -3.57 -8.77 2.71
C ASP A 63 -2.48 -8.50 1.68
N LEU A 64 -1.23 -8.68 2.08
CA LEU A 64 -0.08 -8.53 1.19
C LEU A 64 0.00 -9.62 0.10
N ALA A 65 -0.76 -10.70 0.24
CA ALA A 65 -0.84 -11.71 -0.80
C ALA A 65 -1.77 -11.30 -1.95
N SER A 66 -2.59 -10.26 -1.77
CA SER A 66 -3.53 -9.78 -2.79
C SER A 66 -2.92 -8.84 -3.81
N THR A 67 -1.59 -8.83 -3.99
CA THR A 67 -0.94 -7.94 -4.95
C THR A 67 -1.49 -8.12 -6.36
N SER A 68 -1.79 -7.01 -7.01
CA SER A 68 -2.41 -6.98 -8.34
C SER A 68 -1.95 -5.74 -9.12
N TYR A 69 -2.28 -5.70 -10.41
CA TYR A 69 -1.95 -4.60 -11.32
C TYR A 69 -0.44 -4.32 -11.35
N GLY A 70 0.36 -5.37 -11.49
CA GLY A 70 1.82 -5.26 -11.47
C GLY A 70 2.38 -4.51 -12.67
N HIS A 71 3.32 -3.59 -12.39
CA HIS A 71 4.17 -2.97 -13.39
C HIS A 71 5.63 -3.33 -13.08
N TYR A 72 6.40 -3.66 -14.10
CA TYR A 72 7.76 -4.17 -13.95
C TYR A 72 8.75 -3.24 -14.64
N PHE A 73 9.90 -3.01 -14.01
CA PHE A 73 10.86 -2.00 -14.45
C PHE A 73 12.29 -2.52 -14.37
N LYS A 74 13.12 -2.04 -15.28
CA LYS A 74 14.56 -2.34 -15.27
C LYS A 74 15.31 -1.50 -14.24
N THR A 75 14.85 -0.28 -13.97
CA THR A 75 15.54 0.65 -13.09
C THR A 75 14.66 1.05 -11.91
N LYS A 76 15.33 1.38 -10.81
CA LYS A 76 14.64 1.85 -9.60
C LYS A 76 13.96 3.20 -9.86
N VAL A 77 14.58 4.09 -10.63
CA VAL A 77 14.01 5.41 -10.93
C VAL A 77 12.66 5.29 -11.60
N GLU A 78 12.54 4.40 -12.59
CA GLU A 78 11.27 4.15 -13.27
C GLU A 78 10.21 3.61 -12.30
N ALA A 79 10.61 2.66 -11.46
CA ALA A 79 9.70 2.05 -10.47
C ALA A 79 9.24 3.08 -9.44
N VAL A 80 10.13 3.94 -8.96
CA VAL A 80 9.78 5.02 -8.02
C VAL A 80 8.78 5.98 -8.65
N ALA A 81 8.98 6.36 -9.91
CA ALA A 81 8.06 7.25 -10.61
C ALA A 81 6.65 6.65 -10.70
N ASP A 82 6.56 5.36 -11.02
CA ASP A 82 5.29 4.66 -11.07
C ASP A 82 4.66 4.53 -9.67
N TYR A 83 5.47 4.21 -8.66
CA TYR A 83 5.03 4.14 -7.28
C TYR A 83 4.39 5.46 -6.82
N LEU A 84 5.03 6.58 -7.13
CA LEU A 84 4.53 7.90 -6.74
C LEU A 84 3.20 8.23 -7.41
N LYS A 85 3.00 7.82 -8.67
CA LYS A 85 1.71 7.98 -9.35
C LYS A 85 0.62 7.16 -8.67
N ARG A 86 0.91 5.91 -8.31
CA ARG A 86 -0.02 5.03 -7.61
C ARG A 86 -0.34 5.58 -6.22
N LEU A 87 0.66 6.09 -5.54
CA LEU A 87 0.52 6.68 -4.20
C LEU A 87 -0.40 7.90 -4.24
N ASP A 88 -0.24 8.77 -5.23
CA ASP A 88 -1.08 9.94 -5.41
C ASP A 88 -2.54 9.54 -5.65
N SER A 89 -2.78 8.58 -6.51
CA SER A 89 -4.13 8.04 -6.76
C SER A 89 -4.75 7.45 -5.49
N MET A 90 -3.99 6.69 -4.73
CA MET A 90 -4.46 6.11 -3.48
C MET A 90 -4.80 7.20 -2.45
N ARG A 91 -3.99 8.24 -2.35
CA ARG A 91 -4.23 9.36 -1.44
C ARG A 91 -5.50 10.12 -1.79
N GLN A 92 -5.82 10.25 -3.07
CA GLN A 92 -7.07 10.86 -3.51
C GLN A 92 -8.27 10.02 -3.06
N ASP A 93 -8.22 8.71 -3.24
CA ASP A 93 -9.26 7.80 -2.76
C ASP A 93 -9.40 7.86 -1.24
N ASP A 94 -8.27 7.93 -0.54
CA ASP A 94 -8.24 8.00 0.92
C ASP A 94 -8.90 9.30 1.41
N TYR A 95 -8.65 10.40 0.72
CA TYR A 95 -9.28 11.68 1.02
C TYR A 95 -10.80 11.62 0.82
N VAL A 96 -11.26 11.03 -0.28
CA VAL A 96 -12.70 10.89 -0.56
C VAL A 96 -13.37 10.06 0.54
N GLU A 97 -12.77 8.94 0.94
CA GLU A 97 -13.31 8.10 2.02
C GLU A 97 -13.34 8.84 3.35
N SER A 98 -12.30 9.61 3.66
CA SER A 98 -12.22 10.42 4.88
C SER A 98 -13.37 11.44 4.91
N ARG A 99 -13.61 12.13 3.80
CA ARG A 99 -14.70 13.10 3.69
C ARG A 99 -16.06 12.44 3.86
N ARG A 100 -16.26 11.28 3.23
CA ARG A 100 -17.53 10.54 3.36
C ARG A 100 -17.78 10.12 4.80
N MET A 101 -16.77 9.65 5.51
CA MET A 101 -16.90 9.25 6.91
C MET A 101 -17.27 10.44 7.80
N ILE A 102 -16.70 11.61 7.57
CA ILE A 102 -17.00 12.83 8.31
C ILE A 102 -18.46 13.24 8.05
N GLU A 103 -18.88 13.23 6.80
CA GLU A 103 -20.25 13.59 6.42
C GLU A 103 -21.28 12.65 7.00
N ASP A 104 -21.00 11.34 7.01
CA ASP A 104 -21.87 10.33 7.62
C ASP A 104 -21.98 10.53 9.13
N ALA A 105 -20.87 10.83 9.80
CA ALA A 105 -20.87 11.09 11.22
C ALA A 105 -21.66 12.35 11.57
N GLU A 106 -21.53 13.42 10.80
CA GLU A 106 -22.29 14.65 10.97
C GLU A 106 -23.79 14.42 10.76
N ALA A 107 -24.16 13.68 9.71
CA ALA A 107 -25.54 13.34 9.42
C ALA A 107 -26.16 12.53 10.57
N SER A 108 -25.43 11.57 11.12
CA SER A 108 -25.88 10.77 12.26
C SER A 108 -26.10 11.64 13.51
N ARG A 109 -25.17 12.56 13.76
CA ARG A 109 -25.29 13.49 14.90
C ARG A 109 -26.49 14.40 14.77
N LEU A 110 -26.74 14.94 13.56
CA LEU A 110 -27.88 15.80 13.30
C LEU A 110 -29.20 15.07 13.48
N ARG A 111 -29.28 13.81 13.08
CA ARG A 111 -30.48 13.00 13.31
C ARG A 111 -30.79 12.80 14.79
N LEU A 112 -29.74 12.63 15.61
CA LEU A 112 -29.91 12.43 17.04
C LEU A 112 -30.31 13.73 17.75
N VAL A 113 -29.84 14.89 17.28
CA VAL A 113 -30.10 16.19 17.91
C VAL A 113 -31.34 16.84 17.33
N GLY A 114 -31.62 16.64 16.08
CA GLY A 114 -32.73 17.28 15.34
C GLY A 114 -34.10 16.73 15.63
N GLU A 115 -34.17 15.65 16.40
CA GLU A 115 -35.43 15.05 16.83
C GLU A 115 -35.80 15.50 18.25
#